data_6a5310007e13fefbe82e0443633c095a
#
_entry.id   6a5310007e13fefbe82e0443633c095a
#
_cell.length_a   1.000
_cell.length_b   1.000
_cell.length_c   1.000
_cell.angle_alpha   90.00
_cell.angle_beta   90.00
_cell.angle_gamma   90.00
#
_symmetry.space_group_name_H-M   'P 1'
#
loop_
_entity.id
_entity.type
_entity.pdbx_description
1 polymer ?
#
loop_
_entity_poly.entity_id
_entity_poly.type
_entity_poly.pdbx_seq_one_letter_code
_entity_poly.pdbx_strand_id
1 'polypeptide(L)'
;MNPAYIIVRFSSLNAHHDIGHRGISDHLWKKLETLCEGFELVVSMEGEMSHNIDPWDMHHVLAFTKMIISDSQTMTVEGAVLGVPAIRINSFHNRCSVLDELENKYELTFAYHPDEKENALKKTSDILNDGNSENVWNQRRKKLLKEKVDFNQWLIDFFYKDVRALG
;
A
#
# COMPACT_ATOMS: atom_id res chain seq x y z
N MET A 1 8.08 15.88 19.08
CA MET A 1 7.21 15.02 18.26
C MET A 1 8.10 14.42 17.18
N ASN A 2 8.08 13.12 16.98
CA ASN A 2 8.76 12.55 15.81
C ASN A 2 8.07 13.10 14.54
N PRO A 3 8.83 13.49 13.52
CA PRO A 3 8.23 13.92 12.27
C PRO A 3 7.33 12.81 11.70
N ALA A 4 6.21 13.19 11.11
CA ALA A 4 5.41 12.23 10.37
C ALA A 4 6.23 11.76 9.16
N TYR A 5 6.17 10.46 8.86
CA TYR A 5 6.96 9.86 7.77
C TYR A 5 6.08 9.27 6.68
N ILE A 6 6.68 9.13 5.51
CA ILE A 6 6.10 8.51 4.32
C ILE A 6 7.01 7.37 3.90
N ILE A 7 6.41 6.20 3.63
CA ILE A 7 7.16 5.07 3.10
C ILE A 7 7.13 5.12 1.57
N VAL A 8 8.32 5.01 0.97
CA VAL A 8 8.47 4.86 -0.47
C VAL A 8 9.12 3.52 -0.77
N ARG A 9 8.45 2.68 -1.54
CA ARG A 9 8.93 1.34 -1.90
C ARG A 9 9.19 1.25 -3.39
N PHE A 10 10.40 0.86 -3.74
CA PHE A 10 10.79 0.50 -5.10
C PHE A 10 10.96 -1.01 -5.20
N SER A 11 10.29 -1.63 -6.17
CA SER A 11 10.52 -3.03 -6.55
C SER A 11 11.72 -3.11 -7.48
N SER A 12 12.45 -4.22 -7.45
CA SER A 12 13.59 -4.41 -8.35
C SER A 12 13.18 -4.61 -9.81
N LEU A 13 11.91 -4.97 -10.06
CA LEU A 13 11.35 -5.29 -11.39
C LEU A 13 12.22 -6.28 -12.20
N ASN A 14 12.90 -7.20 -11.49
CA ASN A 14 13.84 -8.17 -12.07
C ASN A 14 13.25 -9.59 -12.24
N ALA A 15 12.00 -9.82 -11.83
CA ALA A 15 11.37 -11.13 -11.97
C ALA A 15 10.95 -11.39 -13.43
N HIS A 16 10.82 -12.65 -13.82
CA HIS A 16 10.45 -13.04 -15.18
C HIS A 16 9.12 -12.42 -15.67
N HIS A 17 8.18 -12.15 -14.76
CA HIS A 17 6.90 -11.51 -15.08
C HIS A 17 7.00 -9.98 -15.15
N ASP A 18 8.16 -9.38 -14.81
CA ASP A 18 8.38 -7.94 -14.81
C ASP A 18 8.97 -7.43 -16.14
N ILE A 19 9.27 -8.34 -17.08
CA ILE A 19 9.87 -7.97 -18.37
C ILE A 19 8.98 -6.95 -19.11
N GLY A 20 9.55 -5.77 -19.36
CA GLY A 20 8.83 -4.66 -20.03
C GLY A 20 7.92 -3.85 -19.09
N HIS A 21 7.86 -4.17 -17.80
CA HIS A 21 7.12 -3.37 -16.82
C HIS A 21 7.95 -2.21 -16.29
N ARG A 22 7.26 -1.13 -15.92
CA ARG A 22 7.85 0.11 -15.41
C ARG A 22 7.21 0.48 -14.08
N GLY A 23 8.02 1.02 -13.18
CA GLY A 23 7.62 1.58 -11.89
C GLY A 23 7.87 3.09 -11.82
N ILE A 24 8.24 3.56 -10.64
CA ILE A 24 8.57 4.96 -10.37
C ILE A 24 9.90 5.30 -11.03
N SER A 25 9.90 6.23 -11.98
CA SER A 25 11.13 6.71 -12.63
C SER A 25 11.86 7.74 -11.77
N ASP A 26 13.18 7.93 -11.99
CA ASP A 26 13.99 8.93 -11.29
C ASP A 26 13.40 10.36 -11.40
N HIS A 27 12.83 10.70 -12.56
CA HIS A 27 12.21 12.00 -12.76
C HIS A 27 10.94 12.15 -11.91
N LEU A 28 10.13 11.11 -11.80
CA LEU A 28 8.93 11.13 -10.96
C LEU A 28 9.31 11.12 -9.48
N TRP A 29 10.35 10.35 -9.13
CA TRP A 29 10.88 10.32 -7.78
C TRP A 29 11.27 11.71 -7.27
N LYS A 30 12.04 12.49 -8.04
CA LYS A 30 12.42 13.86 -7.70
C LYS A 30 11.24 14.79 -7.45
N LYS A 31 10.15 14.63 -8.23
CA LYS A 31 8.92 15.39 -8.01
C LYS A 31 8.21 14.97 -6.73
N LEU A 32 8.20 13.66 -6.42
CA LEU A 32 7.61 13.13 -5.19
C LEU A 32 8.42 13.58 -3.96
N GLU A 33 9.76 13.58 -4.03
CA GLU A 33 10.61 14.12 -2.96
C GLU A 33 10.24 15.58 -2.65
N THR A 34 10.16 16.42 -3.67
CA THR A 34 9.75 17.83 -3.50
C THR A 34 8.33 17.96 -2.94
N LEU A 35 7.40 17.13 -3.40
CA LEU A 35 6.01 17.16 -2.94
C LEU A 35 5.88 16.74 -1.47
N CYS A 36 6.74 15.85 -1.03
CA CYS A 36 6.76 15.31 0.34
C CYS A 36 7.70 16.11 1.28
N GLU A 37 8.18 17.29 0.88
CA GLU A 37 8.96 18.15 1.76
C GLU A 37 8.19 18.40 3.08
N GLY A 38 8.90 18.24 4.20
CA GLY A 38 8.32 18.34 5.55
C GLY A 38 7.97 16.99 6.20
N PHE A 39 8.05 15.90 5.45
CA PHE A 39 7.93 14.53 5.95
C PHE A 39 9.28 13.83 5.91
N GLU A 40 9.51 12.91 6.84
CA GLU A 40 10.63 11.98 6.76
C GLU A 40 10.34 10.92 5.70
N LEU A 41 11.25 10.70 4.75
CA LEU A 41 11.07 9.68 3.72
C LEU A 41 11.82 8.40 4.11
N VAL A 42 11.06 7.34 4.38
CA VAL A 42 11.59 5.99 4.62
C VAL A 42 11.60 5.26 3.29
N VAL A 43 12.76 5.23 2.64
CA VAL A 43 12.91 4.59 1.34
C VAL A 43 13.28 3.12 1.53
N SER A 44 12.54 2.24 0.90
CA SER A 44 12.75 0.79 0.89
C SER A 44 12.93 0.32 -0.54
N MET A 45 14.02 -0.37 -0.80
CA MET A 45 14.27 -1.10 -2.04
C MET A 45 14.35 -2.60 -1.74
N GLU A 46 14.23 -3.43 -2.75
CA GLU A 46 14.31 -4.88 -2.56
C GLU A 46 15.72 -5.27 -2.06
N GLY A 47 15.77 -5.78 -0.83
CA GLY A 47 17.04 -6.11 -0.15
C GLY A 47 17.72 -4.97 0.59
N GLU A 48 17.26 -3.71 0.44
CA GLU A 48 17.85 -2.54 1.08
C GLU A 48 16.79 -1.60 1.65
N MET A 49 17.10 -1.00 2.78
CA MET A 49 16.27 0.05 3.40
C MET A 49 17.13 1.23 3.83
N SER A 50 16.61 2.43 3.64
CA SER A 50 17.31 3.67 4.09
C SER A 50 17.44 3.77 5.62
N HIS A 51 16.62 3.00 6.34
CA HIS A 51 16.60 2.91 7.80
C HIS A 51 16.80 1.45 8.21
N ASN A 52 17.48 1.23 9.33
CA ASN A 52 17.69 -0.10 9.88
C ASN A 52 16.41 -0.58 10.59
N ILE A 53 15.41 -0.98 9.79
CA ILE A 53 14.13 -1.49 10.28
C ILE A 53 14.18 -3.02 10.24
N ASP A 54 13.85 -3.66 11.37
CA ASP A 54 13.70 -5.10 11.41
C ASP A 54 12.51 -5.50 10.50
N PRO A 55 12.69 -6.46 9.57
CA PRO A 55 11.59 -6.95 8.73
C PRO A 55 10.34 -7.37 9.52
N TRP A 56 10.48 -7.87 10.74
CA TRP A 56 9.37 -8.24 11.61
C TRP A 56 8.55 -7.04 12.11
N ASP A 57 9.16 -5.85 12.14
CA ASP A 57 8.49 -4.62 12.54
C ASP A 57 7.82 -3.89 11.36
N MET A 58 7.97 -4.39 10.13
CA MET A 58 7.50 -3.70 8.93
C MET A 58 6.00 -3.36 8.98
N HIS A 59 5.16 -4.28 9.47
CA HIS A 59 3.72 -3.99 9.58
C HIS A 59 3.41 -2.87 10.58
N HIS A 60 4.21 -2.75 11.64
CA HIS A 60 4.08 -1.63 12.58
C HIS A 60 4.52 -0.33 11.92
N VAL A 61 5.64 -0.35 11.21
CA VAL A 61 6.12 0.81 10.45
C VAL A 61 5.10 1.23 9.39
N LEU A 62 4.50 0.29 8.67
CA LEU A 62 3.43 0.57 7.71
C LEU A 62 2.18 1.17 8.39
N ALA A 63 1.78 0.66 9.56
CA ALA A 63 0.55 1.08 10.23
C ALA A 63 0.58 2.54 10.74
N PHE A 64 1.77 3.09 10.97
CA PHE A 64 1.96 4.44 11.51
C PHE A 64 2.48 5.45 10.47
N THR A 65 2.69 5.03 9.24
CA THR A 65 3.07 5.96 8.17
C THR A 65 1.91 6.85 7.75
N LYS A 66 2.23 8.07 7.34
CA LYS A 66 1.22 8.99 6.81
C LYS A 66 0.65 8.52 5.48
N MET A 67 1.50 7.89 4.65
CA MET A 67 1.16 7.42 3.32
C MET A 67 2.21 6.40 2.84
N ILE A 68 1.81 5.56 1.90
CA ILE A 68 2.70 4.67 1.14
C ILE A 68 2.68 5.10 -0.32
N ILE A 69 3.87 5.28 -0.91
CA ILE A 69 4.06 5.49 -2.33
C ILE A 69 4.91 4.33 -2.84
N SER A 70 4.39 3.54 -3.77
CA SER A 70 5.06 2.28 -4.13
C SER A 70 4.79 1.85 -5.56
N ASP A 71 5.71 1.11 -6.15
CA ASP A 71 5.45 0.28 -7.33
C ASP A 71 5.18 -1.19 -6.98
N SER A 72 5.28 -1.56 -5.68
CA SER A 72 4.97 -2.90 -5.16
C SER A 72 3.47 -3.12 -4.96
N GLN A 73 2.95 -4.23 -5.47
CA GLN A 73 1.57 -4.65 -5.25
C GLN A 73 1.33 -5.09 -3.80
N THR A 74 2.23 -5.89 -3.24
CA THR A 74 2.11 -6.47 -1.90
C THR A 74 2.06 -5.39 -0.82
N MET A 75 3.03 -4.47 -0.82
CA MET A 75 3.06 -3.39 0.17
C MET A 75 1.84 -2.46 0.06
N THR A 76 1.32 -2.25 -1.16
CA THR A 76 0.08 -1.50 -1.37
C THR A 76 -1.13 -2.18 -0.71
N VAL A 77 -1.26 -3.51 -0.85
CA VAL A 77 -2.33 -4.29 -0.20
C VAL A 77 -2.19 -4.24 1.32
N GLU A 78 -1.00 -4.45 1.84
CA GLU A 78 -0.72 -4.40 3.28
C GLU A 78 -1.09 -3.03 3.87
N GLY A 79 -0.67 -1.94 3.23
CA GLY A 79 -1.04 -0.59 3.64
C GLY A 79 -2.55 -0.35 3.61
N ALA A 80 -3.22 -0.77 2.55
CA ALA A 80 -4.67 -0.63 2.42
C ALA A 80 -5.42 -1.37 3.55
N VAL A 81 -5.02 -2.61 3.88
CA VAL A 81 -5.62 -3.39 4.98
C VAL A 81 -5.34 -2.76 6.34
N LEU A 82 -4.20 -2.13 6.51
CA LEU A 82 -3.86 -1.36 7.73
C LEU A 82 -4.60 -0.02 7.81
N GLY A 83 -5.25 0.42 6.74
CA GLY A 83 -6.00 1.69 6.69
C GLY A 83 -5.10 2.89 6.42
N VAL A 84 -3.99 2.67 5.75
CA VAL A 84 -3.04 3.69 5.33
C VAL A 84 -3.28 4.05 3.87
N PRO A 85 -3.31 5.35 3.50
CA PRO A 85 -3.34 5.77 2.11
C PRO A 85 -2.19 5.18 1.31
N ALA A 86 -2.48 4.55 0.17
CA ALA A 86 -1.45 4.00 -0.69
C ALA A 86 -1.61 4.44 -2.15
N ILE A 87 -0.55 5.01 -2.70
CA ILE A 87 -0.43 5.36 -4.12
C ILE A 87 0.49 4.34 -4.79
N ARG A 88 -0.06 3.60 -5.73
CA ARG A 88 0.70 2.61 -6.51
C ARG A 88 0.97 3.15 -7.91
N ILE A 89 2.24 3.11 -8.31
CA ILE A 89 2.67 3.60 -9.63
C ILE A 89 3.45 2.50 -10.33
N ASN A 90 2.77 1.73 -11.16
CA ASN A 90 3.39 0.68 -11.98
C ASN A 90 2.53 0.37 -13.21
N SER A 91 3.12 -0.34 -14.17
CA SER A 91 2.43 -0.75 -15.40
C SER A 91 1.60 -2.04 -15.28
N PHE A 92 1.45 -2.60 -14.06
CA PHE A 92 0.57 -3.76 -13.76
C PHE A 92 -0.90 -3.36 -13.52
N HIS A 93 -1.29 -2.19 -13.91
CA HIS A 93 -2.63 -1.66 -13.75
C HIS A 93 -3.70 -2.64 -14.26
N ASN A 94 -4.80 -2.80 -13.51
CA ASN A 94 -5.95 -3.66 -13.85
C ASN A 94 -5.64 -5.16 -14.05
N ARG A 95 -4.64 -5.71 -13.36
CA ARG A 95 -4.28 -7.13 -13.46
C ARG A 95 -4.46 -7.93 -12.16
N CYS A 96 -4.95 -7.29 -11.11
CA CYS A 96 -5.10 -7.93 -9.80
C CYS A 96 -6.45 -7.56 -9.19
N SER A 97 -7.37 -8.53 -9.15
CA SER A 97 -8.73 -8.34 -8.64
C SER A 97 -8.79 -7.84 -7.20
N VAL A 98 -7.82 -8.22 -6.36
CA VAL A 98 -7.74 -7.74 -4.97
C VAL A 98 -7.45 -6.25 -4.94
N LEU A 99 -6.47 -5.79 -5.74
CA LEU A 99 -6.14 -4.36 -5.83
C LEU A 99 -7.29 -3.57 -6.45
N ASP A 100 -7.93 -4.11 -7.50
CA ASP A 100 -9.08 -3.47 -8.14
C ASP A 100 -10.25 -3.31 -7.14
N GLU A 101 -10.49 -4.29 -6.27
CA GLU A 101 -11.51 -4.19 -5.22
C GLU A 101 -11.12 -3.15 -4.16
N LEU A 102 -9.86 -3.13 -3.70
CA LEU A 102 -9.37 -2.15 -2.72
C LEU A 102 -9.45 -0.71 -3.24
N GLU A 103 -9.25 -0.53 -4.54
CA GLU A 103 -9.31 0.77 -5.21
C GLU A 103 -10.76 1.19 -5.50
N ASN A 104 -11.52 0.37 -6.23
CA ASN A 104 -12.79 0.78 -6.78
C ASN A 104 -13.97 0.65 -5.79
N LYS A 105 -13.91 -0.30 -4.85
CA LYS A 105 -14.99 -0.55 -3.88
C LYS A 105 -14.73 0.12 -2.54
N TYR A 106 -13.49 0.07 -2.08
CA TYR A 106 -13.13 0.57 -0.75
C TYR A 106 -12.37 1.89 -0.79
N GLU A 107 -11.85 2.31 -1.93
CA GLU A 107 -11.07 3.54 -2.12
C GLU A 107 -9.90 3.67 -1.13
N LEU A 108 -9.28 2.53 -0.76
CA LEU A 108 -8.15 2.47 0.17
C LEU A 108 -6.80 2.71 -0.50
N THR A 109 -6.72 2.45 -1.80
CA THR A 109 -5.51 2.64 -2.61
C THR A 109 -5.88 3.25 -3.96
N PHE A 110 -4.89 3.81 -4.65
CA PHE A 110 -5.04 4.39 -5.98
C PHE A 110 -3.87 3.98 -6.85
N ALA A 111 -4.17 3.45 -8.04
CA ALA A 111 -3.17 3.01 -8.98
C ALA A 111 -3.06 3.97 -10.18
N TYR A 112 -1.83 4.19 -10.61
CA TYR A 112 -1.52 5.01 -11.78
C TYR A 112 -0.50 4.31 -12.66
N HIS A 113 -0.72 4.38 -13.97
CA HIS A 113 0.32 4.01 -14.91
C HIS A 113 1.48 5.02 -14.83
N PRO A 114 2.75 4.63 -15.05
CA PRO A 114 3.89 5.55 -15.00
C PRO A 114 3.77 6.77 -15.93
N ASP A 115 2.97 6.66 -16.99
CA ASP A 115 2.68 7.76 -17.90
C ASP A 115 1.63 8.76 -17.33
N GLU A 116 0.89 8.38 -16.29
CA GLU A 116 -0.11 9.21 -15.59
C GLU A 116 0.47 9.95 -14.37
N LYS A 117 1.76 10.25 -14.43
CA LYS A 117 2.53 10.84 -13.32
C LYS A 117 1.90 12.08 -12.70
N GLU A 118 1.29 12.95 -13.49
CA GLU A 118 0.67 14.19 -12.98
C GLU A 118 -0.59 13.88 -12.15
N ASN A 119 -1.36 12.84 -12.51
CA ASN A 119 -2.50 12.37 -11.73
C ASN A 119 -2.05 11.75 -10.40
N ALA A 120 -0.96 10.96 -10.42
CA ALA A 120 -0.37 10.40 -9.22
C ALA A 120 0.13 11.49 -8.26
N LEU A 121 0.86 12.50 -8.77
CA LEU A 121 1.33 13.63 -7.97
C LEU A 121 0.17 14.44 -7.37
N LYS A 122 -0.84 14.73 -8.18
CA LYS A 122 -2.03 15.44 -7.70
C LYS A 122 -2.71 14.68 -6.58
N LYS A 123 -2.95 13.36 -6.76
CA LYS A 123 -3.61 12.55 -5.73
C LYS A 123 -2.78 12.47 -4.45
N THR A 124 -1.46 12.34 -4.57
CA THR A 124 -0.54 12.40 -3.44
C THR A 124 -0.70 13.72 -2.69
N SER A 125 -0.66 14.85 -3.40
CA SER A 125 -0.85 16.18 -2.83
C SER A 125 -2.21 16.32 -2.14
N ASP A 126 -3.29 15.88 -2.80
CA ASP A 126 -4.64 15.96 -2.25
C ASP A 126 -4.75 15.23 -0.90
N ILE A 127 -4.16 14.03 -0.80
CA ILE A 127 -4.20 13.22 0.44
C ILE A 127 -3.32 13.85 1.54
N LEU A 128 -2.12 14.33 1.19
CA LEU A 128 -1.21 14.93 2.18
C LEU A 128 -1.76 16.24 2.77
N ASN A 129 -2.49 17.01 1.97
CA ASN A 129 -3.09 18.27 2.39
C ASN A 129 -4.47 18.12 3.03
N ASP A 130 -5.08 16.92 2.97
CA ASP A 130 -6.35 16.66 3.64
C ASP A 130 -6.13 16.34 5.12
N GLY A 131 -6.44 17.31 5.98
CA GLY A 131 -6.38 17.13 7.45
C GLY A 131 -7.32 16.06 8.00
N ASN A 132 -8.27 15.56 7.20
CA ASN A 132 -9.21 14.51 7.58
C ASN A 132 -8.86 13.14 6.97
N SER A 133 -7.77 13.04 6.22
CA SER A 133 -7.41 11.81 5.49
C SER A 133 -7.36 10.57 6.40
N GLU A 134 -6.77 10.67 7.59
CA GLU A 134 -6.67 9.56 8.55
C GLU A 134 -8.06 9.01 8.94
N ASN A 135 -8.99 9.89 9.25
CA ASN A 135 -10.36 9.48 9.61
C ASN A 135 -11.09 8.83 8.41
N VAL A 136 -10.93 9.38 7.22
CA VAL A 136 -11.51 8.81 5.98
C VAL A 136 -10.99 7.40 5.74
N TRP A 137 -9.67 7.17 5.82
CA TRP A 137 -9.09 5.84 5.62
C TRP A 137 -9.49 4.86 6.73
N ASN A 138 -9.59 5.30 7.97
CA ASN A 138 -10.11 4.48 9.06
C ASN A 138 -11.55 4.04 8.81
N GLN A 139 -12.42 4.89 8.28
CA GLN A 139 -13.80 4.53 7.94
C GLN A 139 -13.85 3.52 6.78
N ARG A 140 -13.05 3.73 5.72
CA ARG A 140 -12.90 2.82 4.59
C ARG A 140 -12.40 1.44 5.02
N ARG A 141 -11.37 1.42 5.88
CA ARG A 141 -10.86 0.18 6.48
C ARG A 141 -11.93 -0.55 7.30
N LYS A 142 -12.70 0.16 8.14
CA LYS A 142 -13.80 -0.44 8.91
C LYS A 142 -14.84 -1.08 7.98
N LYS A 143 -15.16 -0.45 6.86
CA LYS A 143 -16.05 -1.01 5.83
C LYS A 143 -15.48 -2.30 5.25
N LEU A 144 -14.20 -2.30 4.85
CA LEU A 144 -13.49 -3.48 4.35
C LEU A 144 -13.58 -4.63 5.36
N LEU A 145 -13.16 -4.41 6.61
CA LEU A 145 -13.11 -5.44 7.64
C LEU A 145 -14.50 -6.00 8.00
N LYS A 146 -15.54 -5.17 7.90
CA LYS A 146 -16.93 -5.61 8.14
C LYS A 146 -17.45 -6.53 7.02
N GLU A 147 -17.00 -6.32 5.79
CA GLU A 147 -17.48 -7.07 4.62
C GLU A 147 -16.65 -8.32 4.33
N LYS A 148 -15.46 -8.44 4.89
CA LYS A 148 -14.58 -9.60 4.70
C LYS A 148 -14.69 -10.59 5.86
N VAL A 149 -14.52 -11.87 5.52
CA VAL A 149 -14.48 -12.93 6.53
C VAL A 149 -13.14 -12.92 7.27
N ASP A 150 -13.16 -13.21 8.57
CA ASP A 150 -11.96 -13.61 9.27
C ASP A 150 -11.57 -15.01 8.79
N PHE A 151 -10.56 -15.06 7.91
CA PHE A 151 -10.14 -16.30 7.28
C PHE A 151 -9.59 -17.31 8.30
N ASN A 152 -8.90 -16.84 9.33
CA ASN A 152 -8.35 -17.72 10.37
C ASN A 152 -9.50 -18.38 11.16
N GLN A 153 -10.49 -17.59 11.58
CA GLN A 153 -11.66 -18.13 12.28
C GLN A 153 -12.47 -19.07 11.39
N TRP A 154 -12.68 -18.69 10.11
CA TRP A 154 -13.37 -19.53 9.15
C TRP A 154 -12.65 -20.87 8.94
N LEU A 155 -11.31 -20.85 8.82
CA LEU A 155 -10.49 -22.06 8.65
C LEU A 155 -10.57 -22.97 9.87
N ILE A 156 -10.48 -22.39 11.07
CA ILE A 156 -10.65 -23.12 12.33
C ILE A 156 -12.03 -23.78 12.37
N ASP A 157 -13.09 -23.03 12.12
CA ASP A 157 -14.47 -23.53 12.13
C ASP A 157 -14.69 -24.64 11.10
N PHE A 158 -14.10 -24.51 9.91
CA PHE A 158 -14.17 -25.49 8.84
C PHE A 158 -13.56 -26.85 9.30
N PHE A 159 -12.33 -26.85 9.80
CA PHE A 159 -11.69 -28.08 10.24
C PHE A 159 -12.32 -28.67 11.52
N TYR A 160 -12.77 -27.85 12.46
CA TYR A 160 -13.45 -28.38 13.65
C TYR A 160 -14.82 -28.98 13.35
N LYS A 161 -15.54 -28.50 12.34
CA LYS A 161 -16.81 -29.12 11.90
C LYS A 161 -16.58 -30.50 11.30
N ASP A 162 -15.56 -30.64 10.44
CA ASP A 162 -15.23 -31.91 9.81
C ASP A 162 -14.75 -32.96 10.83
N VAL A 163 -13.95 -32.57 11.81
CA VAL A 163 -13.49 -33.47 12.88
C VAL A 163 -14.65 -33.99 13.74
N ARG A 164 -15.67 -33.18 14.03
CA ARG A 164 -16.87 -33.60 14.78
C ARG A 164 -17.82 -34.49 13.97
N ALA A 165 -17.77 -34.43 12.65
CA ALA A 165 -18.58 -35.27 11.77
C ALA A 165 -17.97 -36.67 11.56
N LEU A 166 -16.72 -36.87 11.95
CA LEU A 166 -15.99 -38.15 11.83
C LEU A 166 -15.91 -38.94 13.15
N GLY A 167 -16.47 -38.43 14.25
CA GLY A 167 -16.55 -39.09 15.57
C GLY A 167 -18.01 -39.31 15.98
#